data_9ab8f3b1c860a59836ae7834d5b842ad
#
_entry.id   9ab8f3b1c860a59836ae7834d5b842ad
#
_cell.length_a   1.000
_cell.length_b   1.000
_cell.length_c   1.000
_cell.angle_alpha   90.00
_cell.angle_beta   90.00
_cell.angle_gamma   90.00
#
_symmetry.space_group_name_H-M   'P 1'
#
loop_
_entity.id
_entity.type
_entity.pdbx_description
1 polymer ?
#
loop_
_entity_poly.entity_id
_entity_poly.type
_entity_poly.pdbx_seq_one_letter_code
_entity_poly.pdbx_strand_id
1 'polypeptide(L)'
;STAWSIATPGCPFHCTFCCIQAPFKSGESLAGYKDSANSYRFWSPARVLDDLTLLVERYGVRNVKIADEMFVLNARHVNAICDGIVERGLPLNIWAYARVDTVKDSMVEKLARAGVRWLAFGIEAASERVRADVDKGFDDELVVRTLEKVRGAGIRVIGNYIFGLPEDDHETMQQTLDLAVELNCEFANFYCAMAYPGSPLYERAIAEGWPLPASWGGYSQHSVDSLPLPTRHLSAGEVLRFRDEAFQTYFKNPRYLAMVESVFGAATLAEVVAMTAHRLERRFAA
;
A
#
# COMPACT_ATOMS: atom_id res chain seq x y z
N SER A 1 22.50 -1.49 -6.97
CA SER A 1 21.80 -0.18 -6.99
C SER A 1 20.30 -0.36 -7.09
N THR A 2 19.54 0.64 -6.64
CA THR A 2 18.07 0.65 -6.63
C THR A 2 17.56 1.79 -7.51
N ALA A 3 16.48 1.54 -8.27
CA ALA A 3 15.81 2.55 -9.08
C ALA A 3 14.28 2.45 -8.92
N TRP A 4 13.61 3.51 -9.33
CA TRP A 4 12.16 3.57 -9.45
C TRP A 4 11.77 3.57 -10.93
N SER A 5 10.71 2.85 -11.26
CA SER A 5 10.14 2.81 -12.62
C SER A 5 8.64 2.99 -12.54
N ILE A 6 8.05 3.54 -13.59
CA ILE A 6 6.60 3.72 -13.73
C ILE A 6 6.17 3.04 -15.02
N ALA A 7 5.20 2.14 -14.94
CA ALA A 7 4.59 1.47 -16.09
C ALA A 7 3.14 1.93 -16.31
N THR A 8 2.40 2.21 -15.22
CA THR A 8 0.96 2.52 -15.26
C THR A 8 0.62 3.70 -14.34
N PRO A 9 0.71 4.96 -14.80
CA PRO A 9 0.29 6.10 -13.99
C PRO A 9 -1.23 6.18 -13.86
N GLY A 10 -1.71 6.45 -12.62
CA GLY A 10 -3.12 6.59 -12.27
C GLY A 10 -3.79 5.29 -11.81
N CYS A 11 -5.05 5.39 -11.41
CA CYS A 11 -5.84 4.31 -10.85
C CYS A 11 -7.31 4.44 -11.26
N PRO A 12 -8.01 3.38 -11.70
CA PRO A 12 -9.42 3.46 -12.09
C PRO A 12 -10.39 3.38 -10.91
N PHE A 13 -9.89 3.14 -9.69
CA PHE A 13 -10.73 3.01 -8.49
C PHE A 13 -11.03 4.35 -7.85
N HIS A 14 -12.09 4.39 -6.99
CA HIS A 14 -12.65 5.61 -6.40
C HIS A 14 -12.48 5.68 -4.88
N CYS A 15 -11.50 4.95 -4.30
CA CYS A 15 -11.29 4.95 -2.85
C CYS A 15 -11.19 6.38 -2.31
N THR A 16 -12.07 6.75 -1.36
CA THR A 16 -12.27 8.15 -0.97
C THR A 16 -11.08 8.76 -0.23
N PHE A 17 -10.25 7.94 0.42
CA PHE A 17 -9.02 8.39 1.10
C PHE A 17 -7.85 8.64 0.15
N CYS A 18 -7.96 8.26 -1.13
CA CYS A 18 -6.85 8.30 -2.08
C CYS A 18 -6.84 9.62 -2.88
N CYS A 19 -5.68 10.27 -2.95
CA CYS A 19 -5.48 11.51 -3.69
C CYS A 19 -4.77 11.32 -5.04
N ILE A 20 -4.58 10.07 -5.52
CA ILE A 20 -3.77 9.80 -6.72
C ILE A 20 -4.34 10.43 -8.00
N GLN A 21 -5.65 10.67 -8.05
CA GLN A 21 -6.29 11.30 -9.20
C GLN A 21 -6.23 12.84 -9.18
N ALA A 22 -5.95 13.45 -8.02
CA ALA A 22 -5.98 14.89 -7.85
C ALA A 22 -5.13 15.68 -8.89
N PRO A 23 -3.89 15.25 -9.22
CA PRO A 23 -3.06 15.96 -10.19
C PRO A 23 -3.60 15.96 -11.62
N PHE A 24 -4.54 15.09 -11.94
CA PHE A 24 -5.04 14.88 -13.31
C PHE A 24 -6.45 15.43 -13.55
N LYS A 25 -7.24 15.60 -12.49
CA LYS A 25 -8.67 15.95 -12.59
C LYS A 25 -8.93 17.25 -13.39
N SER A 26 -8.18 18.31 -13.14
CA SER A 26 -8.36 19.56 -13.87
C SER A 26 -8.07 19.42 -15.38
N GLY A 27 -7.00 18.69 -15.75
CA GLY A 27 -6.66 18.42 -17.15
C GLY A 27 -7.69 17.50 -17.83
N GLU A 28 -8.20 16.51 -17.12
CA GLU A 28 -9.24 15.61 -17.62
C GLU A 28 -10.57 16.33 -17.85
N SER A 29 -10.99 17.21 -16.94
CA SER A 29 -12.18 18.05 -17.10
C SER A 29 -12.06 18.98 -18.32
N LEU A 30 -10.90 19.62 -18.51
CA LEU A 30 -10.63 20.43 -19.71
C LEU A 30 -10.65 19.61 -21.01
N ALA A 31 -10.28 18.33 -20.96
CA ALA A 31 -10.34 17.40 -22.08
C ALA A 31 -11.74 16.80 -22.30
N GLY A 32 -12.75 17.20 -21.51
CA GLY A 32 -14.14 16.76 -21.65
C GLY A 32 -14.45 15.41 -21.01
N TYR A 33 -13.57 14.88 -20.16
CA TYR A 33 -13.87 13.67 -19.38
C TYR A 33 -14.87 14.00 -18.25
N LYS A 34 -15.71 13.04 -17.92
CA LYS A 34 -16.64 13.16 -16.79
C LYS A 34 -15.85 13.20 -15.47
N ASP A 35 -16.31 13.99 -14.51
CA ASP A 35 -15.69 14.08 -13.18
C ASP A 35 -15.62 12.75 -12.44
N SER A 36 -16.55 11.84 -12.73
CA SER A 36 -16.54 10.47 -12.20
C SER A 36 -15.53 9.53 -12.88
N ALA A 37 -14.91 9.92 -14.00
CA ALA A 37 -13.93 9.11 -14.66
C ALA A 37 -12.59 9.20 -13.93
N ASN A 38 -11.97 8.06 -13.64
CA ASN A 38 -10.61 7.99 -13.12
C ASN A 38 -9.63 7.65 -14.23
N SER A 39 -8.51 8.35 -14.25
CA SER A 39 -7.46 8.15 -15.22
C SER A 39 -6.66 6.89 -14.90
N TYR A 40 -6.52 6.03 -15.88
CA TYR A 40 -5.60 4.89 -15.85
C TYR A 40 -4.90 4.80 -17.19
N ARG A 41 -3.63 5.07 -17.20
CA ARG A 41 -2.79 5.12 -18.39
C ARG A 41 -1.65 4.12 -18.26
N PHE A 42 -1.07 3.72 -19.34
CA PHE A 42 0.09 2.84 -19.32
C PHE A 42 1.01 3.10 -20.51
N TRP A 43 2.30 2.97 -20.25
CA TRP A 43 3.30 2.91 -21.28
C TRP A 43 3.20 1.57 -22.02
N SER A 44 3.60 1.53 -23.28
CA SER A 44 3.67 0.24 -23.96
C SER A 44 4.65 -0.70 -23.25
N PRO A 45 4.39 -2.02 -23.23
CA PRO A 45 5.34 -2.98 -22.66
C PRO A 45 6.76 -2.83 -23.22
N ALA A 46 6.88 -2.58 -24.53
CA ALA A 46 8.17 -2.34 -25.18
C ALA A 46 8.92 -1.16 -24.54
N ARG A 47 8.26 -0.03 -24.31
CA ARG A 47 8.86 1.14 -23.68
C ARG A 47 9.33 0.83 -22.25
N VAL A 48 8.49 0.17 -21.43
CA VAL A 48 8.85 -0.23 -20.07
C VAL A 48 10.09 -1.14 -20.08
N LEU A 49 10.11 -2.10 -21.00
CA LEU A 49 11.24 -3.03 -21.12
C LEU A 49 12.54 -2.33 -21.57
N ASP A 50 12.44 -1.34 -22.46
CA ASP A 50 13.61 -0.55 -22.89
C ASP A 50 14.19 0.27 -21.73
N ASP A 51 13.31 0.89 -20.91
CA ASP A 51 13.73 1.62 -19.72
C ASP A 51 14.39 0.68 -18.68
N LEU A 52 13.81 -0.49 -18.42
CA LEU A 52 14.38 -1.49 -17.51
C LEU A 52 15.72 -2.03 -18.03
N THR A 53 15.84 -2.28 -19.33
CA THR A 53 17.09 -2.71 -19.97
C THR A 53 18.16 -1.65 -19.77
N LEU A 54 17.85 -0.38 -20.04
CA LEU A 54 18.77 0.74 -19.84
C LEU A 54 19.24 0.84 -18.37
N LEU A 55 18.33 0.67 -17.40
CA LEU A 55 18.66 0.68 -15.97
C LEU A 55 19.62 -0.45 -15.61
N VAL A 56 19.41 -1.64 -16.16
CA VAL A 56 20.26 -2.81 -15.89
C VAL A 56 21.63 -2.67 -16.55
N GLU A 57 21.66 -2.42 -17.86
CA GLU A 57 22.88 -2.47 -18.67
C GLU A 57 23.78 -1.27 -18.44
N ARG A 58 23.20 -0.06 -18.40
CA ARG A 58 23.98 1.16 -18.28
C ARG A 58 24.29 1.55 -16.83
N TYR A 59 23.35 1.31 -15.91
CA TYR A 59 23.46 1.78 -14.52
C TYR A 59 23.66 0.65 -13.50
N GLY A 60 23.68 -0.61 -13.94
CA GLY A 60 23.89 -1.77 -13.07
C GLY A 60 22.78 -1.94 -12.01
N VAL A 61 21.55 -1.48 -12.31
CA VAL A 61 20.42 -1.59 -11.39
C VAL A 61 20.00 -3.04 -11.27
N ARG A 62 19.74 -3.50 -10.04
CA ARG A 62 19.23 -4.84 -9.73
C ARG A 62 17.91 -4.80 -8.98
N ASN A 63 17.70 -3.77 -8.15
CA ASN A 63 16.49 -3.60 -7.38
C ASN A 63 15.63 -2.52 -8.02
N VAL A 64 14.38 -2.83 -8.36
CA VAL A 64 13.45 -1.90 -8.98
C VAL A 64 12.17 -1.85 -8.16
N LYS A 65 11.78 -0.65 -7.74
CA LYS A 65 10.43 -0.39 -7.27
C LYS A 65 9.60 0.10 -8.45
N ILE A 66 8.58 -0.66 -8.83
CA ILE A 66 7.53 -0.18 -9.74
C ILE A 66 6.59 0.68 -8.91
N ALA A 67 6.66 1.99 -9.16
CA ALA A 67 5.96 3.00 -8.34
C ALA A 67 4.52 3.25 -8.79
N ASP A 68 3.96 2.32 -9.56
CA ASP A 68 2.57 2.35 -9.99
C ASP A 68 1.64 2.05 -8.83
N GLU A 69 0.53 2.74 -8.73
CA GLU A 69 -0.53 2.43 -7.78
C GLU A 69 -1.21 1.09 -8.11
N MET A 70 -1.27 0.76 -9.40
CA MET A 70 -2.03 -0.38 -9.91
C MET A 70 -1.27 -1.16 -10.99
N PHE A 71 -0.01 -1.50 -10.73
CA PHE A 71 0.78 -2.31 -11.66
C PHE A 71 0.10 -3.63 -12.01
N VAL A 72 -0.42 -4.33 -11.01
CA VAL A 72 -1.02 -5.67 -11.15
C VAL A 72 -2.54 -5.58 -11.45
N LEU A 73 -2.96 -4.75 -12.39
CA LEU A 73 -4.37 -4.61 -12.79
C LEU A 73 -4.66 -5.22 -14.16
N ASN A 74 -3.91 -4.82 -15.16
CA ASN A 74 -4.13 -5.26 -16.55
C ASN A 74 -3.27 -6.50 -16.86
N ALA A 75 -3.88 -7.69 -16.82
CA ALA A 75 -3.17 -8.95 -16.99
C ALA A 75 -2.40 -9.03 -18.33
N ARG A 76 -2.96 -8.51 -19.43
CA ARG A 76 -2.30 -8.52 -20.74
C ARG A 76 -1.03 -7.67 -20.72
N HIS A 77 -1.11 -6.48 -20.14
CA HIS A 77 0.02 -5.55 -20.03
C HIS A 77 1.12 -6.10 -19.12
N VAL A 78 0.73 -6.56 -17.92
CA VAL A 78 1.65 -7.14 -16.93
C VAL A 78 2.36 -8.38 -17.49
N ASN A 79 1.60 -9.30 -18.09
CA ASN A 79 2.18 -10.52 -18.66
C ASN A 79 3.18 -10.21 -19.77
N ALA A 80 2.90 -9.23 -20.64
CA ALA A 80 3.82 -8.84 -21.70
C ALA A 80 5.13 -8.26 -21.14
N ILE A 81 5.07 -7.46 -20.06
CA ILE A 81 6.25 -6.95 -19.38
C ILE A 81 7.03 -8.09 -18.72
N CYS A 82 6.36 -8.99 -17.99
CA CYS A 82 6.99 -10.13 -17.32
C CYS A 82 7.69 -11.06 -18.32
N ASP A 83 7.01 -11.40 -19.41
CA ASP A 83 7.58 -12.25 -20.46
C ASP A 83 8.82 -11.58 -21.06
N GLY A 84 8.76 -10.29 -21.39
CA GLY A 84 9.89 -9.55 -21.93
C GLY A 84 11.08 -9.40 -20.97
N ILE A 85 10.84 -9.28 -19.65
CA ILE A 85 11.92 -9.31 -18.64
C ILE A 85 12.66 -10.65 -18.70
N VAL A 86 11.90 -11.75 -18.76
CA VAL A 86 12.47 -13.11 -18.85
C VAL A 86 13.22 -13.32 -20.18
N GLU A 87 12.61 -12.94 -21.31
CA GLU A 87 13.21 -13.06 -22.64
C GLU A 87 14.51 -12.26 -22.78
N ARG A 88 14.57 -11.05 -22.19
CA ARG A 88 15.77 -10.22 -22.20
C ARG A 88 16.79 -10.63 -21.13
N GLY A 89 16.48 -11.61 -20.28
CA GLY A 89 17.37 -12.08 -19.22
C GLY A 89 17.71 -10.99 -18.18
N LEU A 90 16.81 -10.06 -17.90
CA LEU A 90 17.06 -8.97 -16.97
C LEU A 90 17.03 -9.50 -15.51
N PRO A 91 18.17 -9.47 -14.77
CA PRO A 91 18.25 -10.05 -13.43
C PRO A 91 17.74 -9.07 -12.37
N LEU A 92 16.43 -8.87 -12.32
CA LEU A 92 15.76 -7.89 -11.49
C LEU A 92 15.20 -8.50 -10.21
N ASN A 93 15.26 -7.73 -9.13
CA ASN A 93 14.49 -7.89 -7.90
C ASN A 93 13.46 -6.77 -7.86
N ILE A 94 12.19 -7.11 -8.05
CA ILE A 94 11.10 -6.13 -8.23
C ILE A 94 10.19 -6.11 -7.01
N TRP A 95 9.83 -4.90 -6.60
CA TRP A 95 8.80 -4.59 -5.64
C TRP A 95 7.69 -3.78 -6.33
N ALA A 96 6.42 -4.15 -6.14
CA ALA A 96 5.28 -3.47 -6.75
C ALA A 96 4.06 -3.43 -5.82
N TYR A 97 3.10 -2.54 -6.14
CA TYR A 97 1.80 -2.49 -5.47
C TYR A 97 0.76 -3.36 -6.19
N ALA A 98 -0.18 -3.88 -5.41
CA ALA A 98 -1.34 -4.62 -5.89
C ALA A 98 -2.57 -4.40 -5.02
N ARG A 99 -3.76 -4.59 -5.57
CA ARG A 99 -5.00 -4.83 -4.81
C ARG A 99 -5.25 -6.33 -4.77
N VAL A 100 -5.87 -6.80 -3.68
CA VAL A 100 -6.17 -8.23 -3.51
C VAL A 100 -7.08 -8.78 -4.60
N ASP A 101 -8.03 -7.97 -5.08
CA ASP A 101 -9.02 -8.31 -6.10
C ASP A 101 -8.51 -8.21 -7.56
N THR A 102 -7.26 -7.75 -7.77
CA THR A 102 -6.69 -7.59 -9.11
C THR A 102 -5.69 -8.67 -9.50
N VAL A 103 -5.18 -9.43 -8.53
CA VAL A 103 -4.20 -10.50 -8.79
C VAL A 103 -4.89 -11.74 -9.35
N LYS A 104 -4.73 -11.97 -10.66
CA LYS A 104 -5.26 -13.15 -11.34
C LYS A 104 -4.27 -14.31 -11.32
N ASP A 105 -4.78 -15.55 -11.29
CA ASP A 105 -3.96 -16.77 -11.28
C ASP A 105 -2.95 -16.80 -12.42
N SER A 106 -3.37 -16.37 -13.60
CA SER A 106 -2.52 -16.33 -14.80
C SER A 106 -1.33 -15.38 -14.73
N MET A 107 -1.25 -14.52 -13.71
CA MET A 107 -0.18 -13.53 -13.55
C MET A 107 0.88 -13.97 -12.52
N VAL A 108 0.48 -14.71 -11.49
CA VAL A 108 1.31 -14.94 -10.29
C VAL A 108 2.64 -15.62 -10.62
N GLU A 109 2.59 -16.71 -11.41
CA GLU A 109 3.81 -17.41 -11.84
C GLU A 109 4.71 -16.52 -12.73
N LYS A 110 4.12 -15.73 -13.63
CA LYS A 110 4.86 -14.83 -14.51
C LYS A 110 5.52 -13.70 -13.72
N LEU A 111 4.83 -13.12 -12.75
CA LEU A 111 5.39 -12.14 -11.82
C LEU A 111 6.62 -12.70 -11.09
N ALA A 112 6.50 -13.91 -10.52
CA ALA A 112 7.60 -14.56 -9.81
C ALA A 112 8.81 -14.83 -10.73
N ARG A 113 8.58 -15.33 -11.94
CA ARG A 113 9.64 -15.60 -12.94
C ARG A 113 10.32 -14.33 -13.43
N ALA A 114 9.58 -13.23 -13.59
CA ALA A 114 10.12 -11.93 -13.96
C ALA A 114 10.93 -11.24 -12.85
N GLY A 115 11.00 -11.85 -11.65
CA GLY A 115 11.77 -11.30 -10.53
C GLY A 115 10.97 -10.42 -9.58
N VAL A 116 9.63 -10.43 -9.64
CA VAL A 116 8.83 -9.82 -8.59
C VAL A 116 9.01 -10.64 -7.31
N ARG A 117 9.59 -10.01 -6.31
CA ARG A 117 9.89 -10.65 -5.01
C ARG A 117 9.02 -10.10 -3.89
N TRP A 118 8.40 -8.95 -4.10
CA TRP A 118 7.54 -8.30 -3.14
C TRP A 118 6.31 -7.72 -3.80
N LEU A 119 5.13 -7.99 -3.23
CA LEU A 119 3.89 -7.31 -3.55
C LEU A 119 3.33 -6.65 -2.28
N ALA A 120 3.06 -5.36 -2.39
CA ALA A 120 2.44 -4.59 -1.32
C ALA A 120 0.94 -4.43 -1.58
N PHE A 121 0.14 -4.98 -0.67
CA PHE A 121 -1.32 -4.99 -0.77
C PHE A 121 -1.96 -3.95 0.13
N GLY A 122 -2.88 -3.16 -0.43
CA GLY A 122 -3.77 -2.34 0.36
C GLY A 122 -4.93 -3.19 0.90
N ILE A 123 -4.83 -3.60 2.17
CA ILE A 123 -5.88 -4.34 2.90
C ILE A 123 -6.81 -3.37 3.62
N GLU A 124 -6.25 -2.29 4.12
CA GLU A 124 -6.82 -1.13 4.81
C GLU A 124 -7.45 -1.51 6.15
N ALA A 125 -8.63 -2.14 6.17
CA ALA A 125 -9.37 -2.50 7.37
C ALA A 125 -9.97 -3.90 7.26
N ALA A 126 -10.21 -4.58 8.39
CA ALA A 126 -10.89 -5.86 8.43
C ALA A 126 -12.41 -5.72 8.28
N SER A 127 -12.99 -4.66 8.85
CA SER A 127 -14.44 -4.45 8.81
C SER A 127 -14.92 -4.09 7.40
N GLU A 128 -15.83 -4.90 6.86
CA GLU A 128 -16.49 -4.63 5.57
C GLU A 128 -17.24 -3.30 5.59
N ARG A 129 -17.93 -2.97 6.69
CA ARG A 129 -18.61 -1.69 6.87
C ARG A 129 -17.65 -0.51 6.72
N VAL A 130 -16.48 -0.59 7.34
CA VAL A 130 -15.46 0.46 7.28
C VAL A 130 -14.89 0.59 5.87
N ARG A 131 -14.61 -0.53 5.20
CA ARG A 131 -14.13 -0.51 3.81
C ARG A 131 -15.18 0.03 2.84
N ALA A 132 -16.45 -0.32 3.04
CA ALA A 132 -17.54 0.14 2.19
C ALA A 132 -17.74 1.66 2.23
N ASP A 133 -17.59 2.30 3.41
CA ASP A 133 -17.68 3.78 3.55
C ASP A 133 -16.61 4.52 2.73
N VAL A 134 -15.50 3.88 2.44
CA VAL A 134 -14.40 4.47 1.66
C VAL A 134 -14.28 3.90 0.24
N ASP A 135 -15.32 3.27 -0.27
CA ASP A 135 -15.39 2.67 -1.62
C ASP A 135 -14.26 1.66 -1.91
N LYS A 136 -14.01 0.77 -0.93
CA LYS A 136 -13.03 -0.30 -1.07
C LYS A 136 -13.62 -1.65 -0.65
N GLY A 137 -14.37 -2.28 -1.59
CA GLY A 137 -15.03 -3.57 -1.37
C GLY A 137 -14.16 -4.75 -1.83
N PHE A 138 -13.97 -5.73 -0.95
CA PHE A 138 -13.56 -7.12 -1.18
C PHE A 138 -13.84 -7.92 0.10
N ASP A 139 -13.97 -9.25 -0.02
CA ASP A 139 -14.17 -10.13 1.13
C ASP A 139 -12.84 -10.58 1.78
N ASP A 140 -12.91 -10.97 3.06
CA ASP A 140 -11.72 -11.36 3.83
C ASP A 140 -11.16 -12.71 3.33
N GLU A 141 -12.02 -13.62 2.84
CA GLU A 141 -11.56 -14.87 2.25
C GLU A 141 -10.73 -14.63 0.99
N LEU A 142 -11.08 -13.60 0.19
CA LEU A 142 -10.30 -13.21 -0.97
C LEU A 142 -8.90 -12.73 -0.56
N VAL A 143 -8.78 -11.99 0.55
CA VAL A 143 -7.48 -11.56 1.08
C VAL A 143 -6.61 -12.78 1.37
N VAL A 144 -7.10 -13.71 2.20
CA VAL A 144 -6.36 -14.91 2.60
C VAL A 144 -5.92 -15.72 1.37
N ARG A 145 -6.87 -16.07 0.49
CA ARG A 145 -6.58 -16.85 -0.73
C ARG A 145 -5.55 -16.18 -1.64
N THR A 146 -5.65 -14.85 -1.80
CA THR A 146 -4.71 -14.12 -2.66
C THR A 146 -3.31 -14.11 -2.07
N LEU A 147 -3.18 -13.89 -0.76
CA LEU A 147 -1.88 -13.89 -0.09
C LEU A 147 -1.23 -15.28 -0.12
N GLU A 148 -1.99 -16.35 0.15
CA GLU A 148 -1.51 -17.73 0.07
C GLU A 148 -0.99 -18.06 -1.32
N LYS A 149 -1.75 -17.69 -2.36
CA LYS A 149 -1.36 -17.88 -3.77
C LYS A 149 -0.04 -17.17 -4.10
N VAL A 150 0.07 -15.91 -3.71
CA VAL A 150 1.26 -15.09 -3.96
C VAL A 150 2.49 -15.65 -3.24
N ARG A 151 2.32 -16.04 -1.98
CA ARG A 151 3.38 -16.70 -1.19
C ARG A 151 3.77 -18.06 -1.77
N GLY A 152 2.79 -18.84 -2.23
CA GLY A 152 3.02 -20.13 -2.89
C GLY A 152 3.91 -20.03 -4.13
N ALA A 153 3.92 -18.88 -4.81
CA ALA A 153 4.82 -18.58 -5.93
C ALA A 153 6.19 -17.99 -5.50
N GLY A 154 6.47 -17.90 -4.20
CA GLY A 154 7.72 -17.35 -3.67
C GLY A 154 7.79 -15.82 -3.65
N ILE A 155 6.66 -15.13 -3.75
CA ILE A 155 6.57 -13.68 -3.64
C ILE A 155 6.18 -13.32 -2.20
N ARG A 156 6.94 -12.42 -1.58
CA ARG A 156 6.68 -11.91 -0.23
C ARG A 156 5.62 -10.84 -0.24
N VAL A 157 4.91 -10.71 0.86
CA VAL A 157 3.77 -9.80 1.01
C VAL A 157 4.08 -8.69 1.99
N ILE A 158 3.71 -7.47 1.59
CA ILE A 158 3.61 -6.33 2.50
C ILE A 158 2.12 -6.03 2.67
N GLY A 159 1.62 -6.10 3.91
CA GLY A 159 0.27 -5.68 4.26
C GLY A 159 0.23 -4.19 4.60
N ASN A 160 -0.64 -3.42 3.95
CA ASN A 160 -0.88 -2.02 4.29
C ASN A 160 -2.24 -1.90 4.96
N TYR A 161 -2.28 -1.31 6.15
CA TYR A 161 -3.45 -1.15 6.99
C TYR A 161 -3.65 0.30 7.36
N ILE A 162 -4.91 0.75 7.45
CA ILE A 162 -5.29 2.11 7.83
C ILE A 162 -6.21 2.02 9.05
N PHE A 163 -5.89 2.77 10.10
CA PHE A 163 -6.74 2.98 11.27
C PHE A 163 -7.34 4.38 11.25
N GLY A 164 -8.54 4.49 11.77
CA GLY A 164 -9.24 5.77 11.87
C GLY A 164 -9.91 6.21 10.58
N LEU A 165 -10.33 5.27 9.73
CA LEU A 165 -11.28 5.57 8.67
C LEU A 165 -12.61 6.07 9.29
N PRO A 166 -13.43 6.87 8.59
CA PRO A 166 -14.54 7.58 9.21
C PRO A 166 -15.52 6.75 10.05
N GLU A 167 -15.74 5.49 9.67
CA GLU A 167 -16.61 4.55 10.37
C GLU A 167 -15.91 3.68 11.43
N ASP A 168 -14.59 3.87 11.64
CA ASP A 168 -13.84 3.10 12.63
C ASP A 168 -14.25 3.46 14.06
N ASP A 169 -14.28 2.45 14.90
CA ASP A 169 -14.30 2.49 16.35
C ASP A 169 -13.18 1.61 16.92
N HIS A 170 -13.06 1.51 18.24
CA HIS A 170 -12.03 0.67 18.86
C HIS A 170 -12.12 -0.80 18.44
N GLU A 171 -13.34 -1.33 18.29
CA GLU A 171 -13.56 -2.73 17.93
C GLU A 171 -13.12 -3.00 16.50
N THR A 172 -13.48 -2.16 15.54
CA THR A 172 -13.10 -2.35 14.12
C THR A 172 -11.61 -2.14 13.89
N MET A 173 -10.98 -1.21 14.60
CA MET A 173 -9.52 -1.06 14.56
C MET A 173 -8.81 -2.29 15.17
N GLN A 174 -9.36 -2.86 16.27
CA GLN A 174 -8.81 -4.09 16.85
C GLN A 174 -8.96 -5.28 15.89
N GLN A 175 -10.12 -5.44 15.23
CA GLN A 175 -10.32 -6.46 14.19
C GLN A 175 -9.28 -6.33 13.07
N THR A 176 -8.94 -5.10 12.68
CA THR A 176 -7.91 -4.84 11.66
C THR A 176 -6.50 -5.25 12.14
N LEU A 177 -6.17 -4.99 13.39
CA LEU A 177 -4.91 -5.44 13.99
C LEU A 177 -4.87 -6.96 14.11
N ASP A 178 -5.96 -7.59 14.55
CA ASP A 178 -6.07 -9.04 14.68
C ASP A 178 -5.90 -9.72 13.33
N LEU A 179 -6.54 -9.22 12.27
CA LEU A 179 -6.35 -9.67 10.90
C LEU A 179 -4.87 -9.52 10.45
N ALA A 180 -4.24 -8.39 10.75
CA ALA A 180 -2.84 -8.19 10.40
C ALA A 180 -1.92 -9.23 11.08
N VAL A 181 -2.16 -9.51 12.37
CA VAL A 181 -1.43 -10.54 13.14
C VAL A 181 -1.71 -11.94 12.59
N GLU A 182 -2.95 -12.24 12.20
CA GLU A 182 -3.33 -13.52 11.62
C GLU A 182 -2.65 -13.75 10.26
N LEU A 183 -2.70 -12.76 9.37
CA LEU A 183 -2.06 -12.82 8.06
C LEU A 183 -0.53 -12.90 8.14
N ASN A 184 0.05 -12.37 9.20
CA ASN A 184 1.48 -12.42 9.48
C ASN A 184 2.34 -12.14 8.23
N CYS A 185 2.09 -11.00 7.58
CA CYS A 185 2.81 -10.60 6.38
C CYS A 185 4.29 -10.39 6.68
N GLU A 186 5.15 -10.63 5.68
CA GLU A 186 6.61 -10.49 5.81
C GLU A 186 7.02 -9.06 6.18
N PHE A 187 6.19 -8.08 5.85
CA PHE A 187 6.23 -6.73 6.39
C PHE A 187 4.82 -6.14 6.48
N ALA A 188 4.62 -5.19 7.38
CA ALA A 188 3.36 -4.48 7.53
C ALA A 188 3.59 -2.98 7.67
N ASN A 189 2.69 -2.19 7.08
CA ASN A 189 2.61 -0.75 7.31
C ASN A 189 1.28 -0.44 7.98
N PHE A 190 1.35 0.35 9.04
CA PHE A 190 0.20 0.85 9.77
C PHE A 190 0.13 2.37 9.61
N TYR A 191 -0.97 2.84 9.03
CA TYR A 191 -1.23 4.25 8.77
C TYR A 191 -2.42 4.72 9.56
N CYS A 192 -2.44 6.01 9.92
CA CYS A 192 -3.68 6.67 10.29
C CYS A 192 -4.38 7.19 9.03
N ALA A 193 -5.70 7.24 9.03
CA ALA A 193 -6.45 7.91 7.98
C ALA A 193 -6.11 9.41 7.96
N MET A 194 -5.71 9.88 6.80
CA MET A 194 -5.37 11.29 6.55
C MET A 194 -6.23 11.84 5.43
N ALA A 195 -6.81 13.00 5.62
CA ALA A 195 -7.51 13.72 4.57
C ALA A 195 -6.51 14.45 3.68
N TYR A 196 -5.84 13.75 2.79
CA TYR A 196 -4.87 14.37 1.88
C TYR A 196 -5.57 15.32 0.90
N PRO A 197 -5.05 16.56 0.72
CA PRO A 197 -5.62 17.52 -0.21
C PRO A 197 -5.82 16.92 -1.61
N GLY A 198 -7.02 17.11 -2.16
CA GLY A 198 -7.44 16.55 -3.45
C GLY A 198 -8.10 15.17 -3.39
N SER A 199 -8.17 14.54 -2.21
CA SER A 199 -8.98 13.33 -2.03
C SER A 199 -10.45 13.67 -1.74
N PRO A 200 -11.42 12.81 -2.09
CA PRO A 200 -12.81 12.97 -1.66
C PRO A 200 -12.96 13.05 -0.13
N LEU A 201 -12.12 12.35 0.61
CA LEU A 201 -12.10 12.40 2.07
C LEU A 201 -11.69 13.79 2.60
N TYR A 202 -10.82 14.51 1.89
CA TYR A 202 -10.47 15.89 2.22
C TYR A 202 -11.66 16.83 2.08
N GLU A 203 -12.42 16.71 0.98
CA GLU A 203 -13.64 17.51 0.76
C GLU A 203 -14.70 17.19 1.83
N ARG A 204 -14.85 15.92 2.19
CA ARG A 204 -15.73 15.50 3.28
C ARG A 204 -15.29 16.10 4.62
N ALA A 205 -14.01 16.07 4.93
CA ALA A 205 -13.47 16.65 6.17
C ALA A 205 -13.74 18.16 6.29
N ILE A 206 -13.62 18.90 5.17
CA ILE A 206 -13.97 20.33 5.11
C ILE A 206 -15.48 20.51 5.36
N ALA A 207 -16.33 19.75 4.67
CA ALA A 207 -17.78 19.86 4.77
C ALA A 207 -18.30 19.53 6.18
N GLU A 208 -17.69 18.54 6.85
CA GLU A 208 -18.04 18.12 8.20
C GLU A 208 -17.32 18.91 9.31
N GLY A 209 -16.43 19.84 8.92
CA GLY A 209 -15.69 20.68 9.88
C GLY A 209 -14.66 19.93 10.72
N TRP A 210 -14.13 18.82 10.23
CA TRP A 210 -13.11 18.04 10.90
C TRP A 210 -11.77 18.80 10.91
N PRO A 211 -10.98 18.68 12.00
CA PRO A 211 -9.68 19.32 12.06
C PRO A 211 -8.74 18.79 10.99
N LEU A 212 -8.06 19.69 10.31
CA LEU A 212 -7.05 19.40 9.30
C LEU A 212 -5.69 19.90 9.71
N PRO A 213 -4.59 19.27 9.31
CA PRO A 213 -3.24 19.76 9.56
C PRO A 213 -3.04 21.18 9.00
N ALA A 214 -2.47 22.07 9.83
CA ALA A 214 -2.16 23.45 9.43
C ALA A 214 -0.93 23.54 8.50
N SER A 215 -0.13 22.49 8.40
CA SER A 215 1.08 22.40 7.58
C SER A 215 1.27 21.02 6.99
N TRP A 216 2.11 20.92 5.95
CA TRP A 216 2.45 19.62 5.34
C TRP A 216 3.05 18.61 6.33
N GLY A 217 3.77 19.08 7.34
CA GLY A 217 4.30 18.21 8.40
C GLY A 217 3.22 17.42 9.14
N GLY A 218 2.04 18.01 9.31
CA GLY A 218 0.91 17.36 9.98
C GLY A 218 0.28 16.20 9.20
N TYR A 219 0.50 16.12 7.88
CA TYR A 219 0.09 14.99 7.04
C TYR A 219 1.09 13.83 7.06
N SER A 220 2.26 14.01 7.68
CA SER A 220 3.26 12.95 7.76
C SER A 220 2.93 11.95 8.86
N GLN A 221 2.88 10.66 8.52
CA GLN A 221 2.62 9.56 9.46
C GLN A 221 3.66 9.46 10.60
N HIS A 222 4.85 10.02 10.40
CA HIS A 222 5.97 9.91 11.34
C HIS A 222 6.34 11.23 12.04
N SER A 223 5.68 12.34 11.69
CA SER A 223 5.96 13.66 12.29
C SER A 223 5.44 13.74 13.73
N VAL A 224 6.12 14.54 14.56
CA VAL A 224 5.62 14.94 15.87
C VAL A 224 4.28 15.69 15.76
N ASP A 225 4.08 16.40 14.65
CA ASP A 225 2.87 17.18 14.35
C ASP A 225 1.80 16.36 13.59
N SER A 226 1.97 15.05 13.44
CA SER A 226 1.02 14.19 12.77
C SER A 226 -0.39 14.37 13.36
N LEU A 227 -1.33 14.79 12.52
CA LEU A 227 -2.73 15.02 12.91
C LEU A 227 -3.64 14.21 11.96
N PRO A 228 -3.99 12.96 12.32
CA PRO A 228 -4.93 12.16 11.56
C PRO A 228 -6.36 12.71 11.69
N LEU A 229 -7.27 12.20 10.88
CA LEU A 229 -8.68 12.47 11.05
C LEU A 229 -9.21 11.86 12.37
N PRO A 230 -10.19 12.50 13.01
CA PRO A 230 -11.07 11.81 13.94
C PRO A 230 -11.96 10.85 13.15
N THR A 231 -12.56 9.89 13.84
CA THR A 231 -13.67 9.11 13.31
C THR A 231 -15.00 9.66 13.87
N ARG A 232 -16.12 9.04 13.51
CA ARG A 232 -17.39 9.34 14.14
C ARG A 232 -17.43 8.97 15.63
N HIS A 233 -16.52 8.10 16.07
CA HIS A 233 -16.51 7.49 17.40
C HIS A 233 -15.29 7.83 18.23
N LEU A 234 -14.17 8.23 17.59
CA LEU A 234 -12.87 8.39 18.20
C LEU A 234 -12.24 9.74 17.85
N SER A 235 -11.52 10.32 18.78
CA SER A 235 -10.67 11.48 18.52
C SER A 235 -9.44 11.11 17.69
N ALA A 236 -8.86 12.10 17.01
CA ALA A 236 -7.59 11.93 16.27
C ALA A 236 -6.46 11.39 17.17
N GLY A 237 -6.43 11.79 18.44
CA GLY A 237 -5.44 11.32 19.42
C GLY A 237 -5.60 9.83 19.75
N GLU A 238 -6.83 9.34 19.88
CA GLU A 238 -7.10 7.92 20.11
C GLU A 238 -6.66 7.06 18.93
N VAL A 239 -6.98 7.49 17.70
CA VAL A 239 -6.53 6.84 16.48
C VAL A 239 -5.00 6.77 16.42
N LEU A 240 -4.33 7.89 16.71
CA LEU A 240 -2.87 7.98 16.66
C LEU A 240 -2.19 7.05 17.67
N ARG A 241 -2.70 7.02 18.92
CA ARG A 241 -2.23 6.09 19.97
C ARG A 241 -2.42 4.64 19.54
N PHE A 242 -3.62 4.30 19.07
CA PHE A 242 -3.92 2.93 18.63
C PHE A 242 -2.96 2.48 17.54
N ARG A 243 -2.71 3.33 16.54
CA ARG A 243 -1.77 3.01 15.43
C ARG A 243 -0.36 2.77 15.97
N ASP A 244 0.13 3.59 16.89
CA ASP A 244 1.48 3.45 17.43
C ASP A 244 1.59 2.19 18.33
N GLU A 245 0.53 1.81 19.04
CA GLU A 245 0.44 0.57 19.80
C GLU A 245 0.32 -0.65 18.89
N ALA A 246 -0.46 -0.57 17.82
CA ALA A 246 -0.60 -1.63 16.81
C ALA A 246 0.76 -1.98 16.17
N PHE A 247 1.57 -0.97 15.85
CA PHE A 247 2.94 -1.17 15.37
C PHE A 247 3.77 -1.99 16.37
N GLN A 248 3.73 -1.63 17.66
CA GLN A 248 4.47 -2.36 18.68
C GLN A 248 3.96 -3.79 18.85
N THR A 249 2.64 -3.98 18.84
CA THR A 249 1.99 -5.28 19.00
C THR A 249 2.37 -6.22 17.86
N TYR A 250 2.31 -5.75 16.63
CA TYR A 250 2.64 -6.55 15.45
C TYR A 250 4.12 -6.93 15.41
N PHE A 251 5.02 -5.95 15.47
CA PHE A 251 6.45 -6.19 15.28
C PHE A 251 7.15 -6.84 16.49
N LYS A 252 6.50 -6.90 17.65
CA LYS A 252 6.96 -7.68 18.82
C LYS A 252 6.26 -9.02 18.96
N ASN A 253 5.33 -9.36 18.08
CA ASN A 253 4.63 -10.63 18.13
C ASN A 253 5.63 -11.79 17.93
N PRO A 254 5.67 -12.79 18.85
CA PRO A 254 6.61 -13.90 18.73
C PRO A 254 6.50 -14.69 17.42
N ARG A 255 5.29 -14.85 16.87
CA ARG A 255 5.06 -15.52 15.59
C ARG A 255 5.67 -14.73 14.44
N TYR A 256 5.57 -13.40 14.47
CA TYR A 256 6.20 -12.52 13.49
C TYR A 256 7.73 -12.60 13.57
N LEU A 257 8.30 -12.49 14.77
CA LEU A 257 9.75 -12.56 14.97
C LEU A 257 10.34 -13.91 14.55
N ALA A 258 9.66 -15.02 14.85
CA ALA A 258 10.06 -16.35 14.40
C ALA A 258 10.03 -16.47 12.86
N MET A 259 9.02 -15.91 12.21
CA MET A 259 8.94 -15.87 10.74
C MET A 259 10.08 -15.03 10.15
N VAL A 260 10.37 -13.85 10.70
CA VAL A 260 11.48 -12.99 10.25
C VAL A 260 12.81 -13.72 10.36
N GLU A 261 13.09 -14.36 11.48
CA GLU A 261 14.33 -15.14 11.67
C GLU A 261 14.45 -16.27 10.66
N SER A 262 13.37 -17.02 10.46
CA SER A 262 13.33 -18.15 9.53
C SER A 262 13.51 -17.73 8.06
N VAL A 263 12.91 -16.61 7.64
CA VAL A 263 12.88 -16.20 6.24
C VAL A 263 14.07 -15.30 5.87
N PHE A 264 14.51 -14.44 6.79
CA PHE A 264 15.50 -13.39 6.52
C PHE A 264 16.77 -13.52 7.36
N GLY A 265 16.77 -14.36 8.36
CA GLY A 265 17.92 -14.63 9.24
C GLY A 265 18.05 -13.66 10.41
N ALA A 266 18.99 -13.99 11.32
CA ALA A 266 19.18 -13.30 12.59
C ALA A 266 19.56 -11.81 12.46
N ALA A 267 20.26 -11.41 11.38
CA ALA A 267 20.63 -10.02 11.17
C ALA A 267 19.38 -9.14 10.95
N THR A 268 18.44 -9.59 10.11
CA THR A 268 17.17 -8.88 9.88
C THR A 268 16.29 -8.89 11.14
N LEU A 269 16.28 -10.00 11.89
CA LEU A 269 15.59 -10.04 13.18
C LEU A 269 16.13 -8.98 14.14
N ALA A 270 17.44 -8.80 14.24
CA ALA A 270 18.05 -7.78 15.09
C ALA A 270 17.65 -6.37 14.65
N GLU A 271 17.56 -6.10 13.36
CA GLU A 271 17.09 -4.80 12.81
C GLU A 271 15.62 -4.55 13.17
N VAL A 272 14.76 -5.56 13.05
CA VAL A 272 13.33 -5.45 13.44
C VAL A 272 13.21 -5.17 14.94
N VAL A 273 13.94 -5.87 15.79
CA VAL A 273 13.95 -5.64 17.24
C VAL A 273 14.43 -4.21 17.54
N ALA A 274 15.50 -3.75 16.91
CA ALA A 274 15.99 -2.38 17.08
C ALA A 274 14.96 -1.32 16.63
N MET A 275 14.25 -1.58 15.52
CA MET A 275 13.17 -0.70 15.05
C MET A 275 12.08 -0.52 16.11
N THR A 276 11.72 -1.56 16.85
CA THR A 276 10.68 -1.50 17.89
C THR A 276 11.11 -0.76 19.16
N ALA A 277 12.40 -0.47 19.32
CA ALA A 277 12.90 0.35 20.43
C ALA A 277 12.59 1.85 20.24
N HIS A 278 12.39 2.29 19.01
CA HIS A 278 12.03 3.65 18.69
C HIS A 278 10.54 3.90 18.94
N ARG A 279 10.23 4.96 19.68
CA ARG A 279 8.88 5.47 19.86
C ARG A 279 8.79 6.87 19.27
N LEU A 280 7.71 7.11 18.53
CA LEU A 280 7.47 8.41 17.92
C LEU A 280 6.92 9.37 18.98
N GLU A 281 7.50 10.57 19.06
CA GLU A 281 6.90 11.66 19.82
C GLU A 281 5.68 12.19 19.07
N ARG A 282 4.59 12.46 19.81
CA ARG A 282 3.30 12.88 19.24
C ARG A 282 2.73 14.04 20.00
N ARG A 283 2.51 15.15 19.32
CA ARG A 283 1.85 16.33 19.92
C ARG A 283 0.37 16.09 20.19
N PHE A 284 -0.30 15.33 19.37
CA PHE A 284 -1.75 15.14 19.35
C PHE A 284 -2.21 13.77 19.85
N ALA A 285 -1.34 13.00 20.50
CA ALA A 285 -1.71 11.71 21.08
C ALA A 285 -2.27 11.82 22.51
N ALA A 286 -2.43 13.01 23.04
CA ALA A 286 -2.96 13.25 24.39
C ALA A 286 -4.48 13.07 24.46
#